data_90dc34f2ed10bf626622df32846af1b6
#
_entry.id   90dc34f2ed10bf626622df32846af1b6
#
_cell.length_a   1.000
_cell.length_b   1.000
_cell.length_c   1.000
_cell.angle_alpha   90.00
_cell.angle_beta   90.00
_cell.angle_gamma   90.00
#
_symmetry.space_group_name_H-M   'P 1'
#
loop_
_entity.id
_entity.type
_entity.pdbx_description
1 polymer ?
#
loop_
_entity_poly.entity_id
_entity_poly.type
_entity_poly.pdbx_seq_one_letter_code
_entity_poly.pdbx_strand_id
1 'polypeptide(L)'
;MPTNTTQFEIAACSDSEFGEVVKYIELLQLDNNKLNSSQFLVAKKENKVVGFGRLRSYSVCQELCSLGVIEPFRNKGAGTAISLELIKKAELPLYVVTIIPFFFSRLGFEEVEEFPSDIGVKMSYCTDSLPVPETYVAMRHK
;
A
#
# COMPACT_ATOMS: atom_id res chain seq x y z
N MET A 1 -23.77 -1.44 19.22
CA MET A 1 -23.22 -1.51 18.66
C MET A 1 -22.42 -0.82 18.09
N PRO A 2 -21.93 -0.81 18.04
CA PRO A 2 -21.13 -0.15 17.52
C PRO A 2 -20.87 -0.11 16.40
N THR A 3 -21.12 0.30 16.24
CA THR A 3 -20.81 0.37 15.18
C THR A 3 -19.59 0.08 14.79
N ASN A 4 -19.44 -0.79 14.22
CA ASN A 4 -18.32 -1.16 13.78
C ASN A 4 -17.89 -0.35 12.69
N THR A 5 -16.93 0.36 12.89
CA THR A 5 -16.48 1.20 11.90
C THR A 5 -15.82 0.49 10.82
N THR A 6 -15.32 -0.73 11.06
CA THR A 6 -14.72 -1.41 10.06
C THR A 6 -15.65 -2.31 9.56
N GLN A 7 -16.17 -2.04 8.51
CA GLN A 7 -17.04 -2.91 7.88
C GLN A 7 -16.34 -3.69 6.83
N PHE A 8 -15.00 -3.69 6.80
CA PHE A 8 -14.19 -4.38 5.82
C PHE A 8 -13.53 -5.58 6.43
N GLU A 9 -13.54 -6.68 5.70
CA GLU A 9 -12.79 -7.85 6.06
C GLU A 9 -11.41 -7.73 5.42
N ILE A 10 -10.34 -7.81 6.21
CA ILE A 10 -8.98 -7.74 5.70
C ILE A 10 -8.43 -9.16 5.66
N ALA A 11 -7.96 -9.58 4.50
CA ALA A 11 -7.50 -10.95 4.31
C ALA A 11 -6.39 -11.01 3.29
N ALA A 12 -5.66 -12.13 3.27
CA ALA A 12 -4.67 -12.38 2.24
C ALA A 12 -5.36 -12.46 0.87
N CYS A 13 -4.69 -11.96 -0.15
CA CYS A 13 -5.24 -12.00 -1.50
C CYS A 13 -5.18 -13.42 -2.05
N SER A 14 -6.30 -13.95 -2.49
CA SER A 14 -6.32 -15.25 -3.13
C SER A 14 -5.95 -15.10 -4.61
N ASP A 15 -5.59 -16.24 -5.23
CA ASP A 15 -5.26 -16.22 -6.66
C ASP A 15 -6.47 -15.79 -7.49
N SER A 16 -7.67 -16.16 -7.07
CA SER A 16 -8.87 -15.77 -7.81
C SER A 16 -9.17 -14.27 -7.69
N GLU A 17 -8.70 -13.62 -6.61
CA GLU A 17 -8.90 -12.19 -6.42
C GLU A 17 -7.80 -11.37 -7.06
N PHE A 18 -6.66 -11.98 -7.34
CA PHE A 18 -5.49 -11.26 -7.80
C PHE A 18 -5.70 -10.57 -9.15
N GLY A 19 -6.47 -11.21 -10.03
CA GLY A 19 -6.77 -10.59 -11.33
C GLY A 19 -7.47 -9.25 -11.18
N GLU A 20 -8.38 -9.15 -10.21
CA GLU A 20 -9.08 -7.90 -9.96
C GLU A 20 -8.15 -6.86 -9.35
N VAL A 21 -7.26 -7.29 -8.45
CA VAL A 21 -6.27 -6.40 -7.87
C VAL A 21 -5.38 -5.81 -8.95
N VAL A 22 -4.87 -6.65 -9.87
CA VAL A 22 -4.03 -6.19 -10.97
C VAL A 22 -4.77 -5.18 -11.84
N LYS A 23 -6.03 -5.45 -12.11
CA LYS A 23 -6.84 -4.55 -12.93
C LYS A 23 -6.95 -3.16 -12.28
N TYR A 24 -7.16 -3.10 -10.96
CA TYR A 24 -7.24 -1.82 -10.28
C TYR A 24 -5.88 -1.14 -10.18
N ILE A 25 -4.79 -1.90 -10.03
CA ILE A 25 -3.46 -1.33 -10.03
C ILE A 25 -3.21 -0.58 -11.34
N GLU A 26 -3.59 -1.18 -12.45
CA GLU A 26 -3.44 -0.54 -13.75
C GLU A 26 -4.35 0.66 -13.90
N LEU A 27 -5.60 0.52 -13.48
CA LEU A 27 -6.57 1.60 -13.59
C LEU A 27 -6.18 2.81 -12.76
N LEU A 28 -5.65 2.58 -11.56
CA LEU A 28 -5.25 3.63 -10.64
C LEU A 28 -3.81 4.08 -10.83
N GLN A 29 -3.12 3.49 -11.81
CA GLN A 29 -1.73 3.84 -12.15
C GLN A 29 -0.79 3.70 -10.97
N LEU A 30 -0.91 2.58 -10.26
CA LEU A 30 -0.03 2.27 -9.15
C LEU A 30 1.15 1.42 -9.62
N ASP A 31 2.13 1.20 -8.73
CA ASP A 31 3.30 0.41 -9.05
C ASP A 31 2.89 -1.02 -9.40
N ASN A 32 3.17 -1.45 -10.64
CA ASN A 32 2.84 -2.78 -11.11
C ASN A 32 4.10 -3.62 -11.38
N ASN A 33 5.23 -3.26 -10.77
CA ASN A 33 6.49 -3.93 -11.04
C ASN A 33 6.59 -5.24 -10.24
N LYS A 34 6.78 -6.34 -10.93
CA LYS A 34 7.00 -7.67 -10.32
C LYS A 34 5.91 -8.06 -9.32
N LEU A 35 4.66 -7.96 -9.74
CA LEU A 35 3.53 -8.28 -8.87
C LEU A 35 3.46 -9.76 -8.51
N ASN A 36 3.06 -10.04 -7.28
CA ASN A 36 2.91 -11.40 -6.77
C ASN A 36 1.77 -11.39 -5.74
N SER A 37 0.80 -12.28 -5.91
CA SER A 37 -0.39 -12.30 -5.06
C SER A 37 -0.06 -12.48 -3.58
N SER A 38 1.01 -13.22 -3.27
CA SER A 38 1.38 -13.48 -1.87
C SER A 38 1.81 -12.23 -1.12
N GLN A 39 2.08 -11.14 -1.82
CA GLN A 39 2.49 -9.88 -1.20
C GLN A 39 1.32 -8.99 -0.82
N PHE A 40 0.09 -9.37 -1.19
CA PHE A 40 -1.07 -8.48 -1.06
C PHE A 40 -2.01 -8.88 0.05
N LEU A 41 -2.56 -7.87 0.72
CA LEU A 41 -3.78 -8.00 1.51
C LEU A 41 -4.89 -7.30 0.76
N VAL A 42 -6.11 -7.79 0.92
CA VAL A 42 -7.28 -7.16 0.34
C VAL A 42 -8.27 -6.78 1.43
N ALA A 43 -9.01 -5.71 1.19
CA ALA A 43 -10.17 -5.37 1.98
C ALA A 43 -11.40 -5.76 1.19
N LYS A 44 -12.30 -6.49 1.82
CA LYS A 44 -13.53 -6.94 1.16
C LYS A 44 -14.74 -6.42 1.90
N LYS A 45 -15.76 -6.10 1.14
CA LYS A 45 -17.05 -5.77 1.68
C LYS A 45 -18.06 -6.63 0.95
N GLU A 46 -18.82 -7.45 1.70
CA GLU A 46 -19.79 -8.35 1.11
C GLU A 46 -19.15 -9.23 0.04
N ASN A 47 -17.98 -9.77 0.37
CA ASN A 47 -17.19 -10.65 -0.48
C ASN A 47 -16.62 -10.02 -1.73
N LYS A 48 -16.64 -8.68 -1.80
CA LYS A 48 -16.12 -7.99 -2.96
C LYS A 48 -14.86 -7.24 -2.59
N VAL A 49 -13.82 -7.35 -3.41
CA VAL A 49 -12.57 -6.61 -3.19
C VAL A 49 -12.84 -5.13 -3.40
N VAL A 50 -12.60 -4.32 -2.37
CA VAL A 50 -12.79 -2.88 -2.46
C VAL A 50 -11.50 -2.11 -2.18
N GLY A 51 -10.45 -2.80 -1.74
CA GLY A 51 -9.14 -2.18 -1.53
C GLY A 51 -8.08 -3.24 -1.44
N PHE A 52 -6.83 -2.82 -1.52
CA PHE A 52 -5.69 -3.72 -1.51
C PHE A 52 -4.42 -2.97 -1.15
N GLY A 53 -3.42 -3.71 -0.69
CA GLY A 53 -2.11 -3.14 -0.40
C GLY A 53 -1.07 -4.22 -0.44
N ARG A 54 0.18 -3.84 -0.66
CA ARG A 54 1.28 -4.75 -0.92
C ARG A 54 2.39 -4.54 0.06
N LEU A 55 2.94 -5.63 0.58
CA LEU A 55 4.18 -5.61 1.35
C LEU A 55 5.24 -6.28 0.52
N ARG A 56 6.20 -5.50 0.06
CA ARG A 56 7.27 -6.00 -0.79
C ARG A 56 8.53 -6.12 0.05
N SER A 57 9.21 -7.27 -0.05
CA SER A 57 10.42 -7.53 0.73
C SER A 57 11.66 -7.41 -0.12
N TYR A 58 12.65 -6.75 0.44
CA TYR A 58 14.00 -6.66 -0.13
C TYR A 58 14.96 -7.31 0.86
N SER A 59 16.25 -7.29 0.57
CA SER A 59 17.21 -7.98 1.44
C SER A 59 17.35 -7.33 2.81
N VAL A 60 17.24 -5.98 2.89
CA VAL A 60 17.49 -5.27 4.16
C VAL A 60 16.30 -4.45 4.63
N CYS A 61 15.22 -4.42 3.86
CA CYS A 61 14.04 -3.60 4.23
C CYS A 61 12.81 -4.15 3.55
N GLN A 62 11.66 -3.59 3.93
CA GLN A 62 10.38 -3.90 3.29
C GLN A 62 9.70 -2.60 2.90
N GLU A 63 8.77 -2.69 1.97
CA GLU A 63 8.09 -1.53 1.45
C GLU A 63 6.59 -1.80 1.39
N LEU A 64 5.81 -0.87 1.95
CA LEU A 64 4.37 -0.85 1.77
C LEU A 64 4.11 -0.08 0.47
N CYS A 65 3.45 -0.71 -0.48
CA CYS A 65 3.24 -0.09 -1.79
C CYS A 65 1.97 -0.60 -2.44
N SER A 66 1.66 -0.07 -3.59
CA SER A 66 0.48 -0.43 -4.39
C SER A 66 -0.79 -0.43 -3.54
N LEU A 67 -0.94 0.58 -2.68
CA LEU A 67 -2.12 0.72 -1.84
C LEU A 67 -3.22 1.44 -2.62
N GLY A 68 -4.37 0.83 -2.74
CA GLY A 68 -5.47 1.44 -3.45
C GLY A 68 -6.81 1.06 -2.86
N VAL A 69 -7.78 1.96 -2.99
CA VAL A 69 -9.17 1.70 -2.59
C VAL A 69 -10.04 2.21 -3.73
N ILE A 70 -11.01 1.40 -4.15
CA ILE A 70 -11.87 1.81 -5.25
C ILE A 70 -12.78 2.95 -4.79
N GLU A 71 -13.12 3.83 -5.73
CA GLU A 71 -13.66 5.15 -5.41
C GLU A 71 -14.88 5.15 -4.49
N PRO A 72 -15.91 4.33 -4.71
CA PRO A 72 -17.08 4.40 -3.84
C PRO A 72 -16.79 4.07 -2.38
N PHE A 73 -15.64 3.43 -2.10
CA PHE A 73 -15.31 2.98 -0.76
C PHE A 73 -14.19 3.78 -0.12
N ARG A 74 -13.76 4.88 -0.76
CA ARG A 74 -12.73 5.75 -0.19
C ARG A 74 -13.26 6.53 0.99
N ASN A 75 -12.32 6.97 1.85
CA ASN A 75 -12.63 7.77 3.04
C ASN A 75 -13.51 7.04 4.05
N LYS A 76 -13.44 5.71 4.06
CA LYS A 76 -14.20 4.89 5.00
C LYS A 76 -13.29 3.97 5.82
N GLY A 77 -11.98 4.21 5.78
CA GLY A 77 -11.04 3.50 6.64
C GLY A 77 -10.41 2.26 6.06
N ALA A 78 -10.72 1.89 4.80
CA ALA A 78 -10.16 0.68 4.21
C ALA A 78 -8.64 0.77 4.05
N GLY A 79 -8.14 1.89 3.54
CA GLY A 79 -6.69 2.08 3.36
C GLY A 79 -5.95 2.03 4.68
N THR A 80 -6.50 2.64 5.71
CA THR A 80 -5.93 2.60 7.06
C THR A 80 -5.89 1.18 7.60
N ALA A 81 -6.99 0.44 7.46
CA ALA A 81 -7.08 -0.93 7.96
C ALA A 81 -6.07 -1.83 7.27
N ILE A 82 -5.95 -1.73 5.95
CA ILE A 82 -4.97 -2.51 5.19
C ILE A 82 -3.55 -2.15 5.63
N SER A 83 -3.26 -0.85 5.73
CA SER A 83 -1.92 -0.40 6.09
C SER A 83 -1.52 -0.87 7.48
N LEU A 84 -2.42 -0.81 8.45
CA LEU A 84 -2.13 -1.27 9.81
C LEU A 84 -1.80 -2.77 9.82
N GLU A 85 -2.51 -3.57 9.03
CA GLU A 85 -2.22 -5.00 8.96
C GLU A 85 -0.89 -5.27 8.27
N LEU A 86 -0.55 -4.51 7.23
CA LEU A 86 0.75 -4.65 6.58
C LEU A 86 1.89 -4.25 7.52
N ILE A 87 1.70 -3.19 8.29
CA ILE A 87 2.69 -2.76 9.28
C ILE A 87 2.94 -3.88 10.28
N LYS A 88 1.88 -4.54 10.74
CA LYS A 88 2.02 -5.65 11.69
C LYS A 88 2.78 -6.84 11.09
N LYS A 89 2.67 -7.05 9.80
CA LYS A 89 3.34 -8.17 9.14
C LYS A 89 4.80 -7.89 8.83
N ALA A 90 5.21 -6.64 8.84
CA ALA A 90 6.58 -6.28 8.46
C ALA A 90 7.57 -6.75 9.53
N GLU A 91 8.68 -7.35 9.08
CA GLU A 91 9.72 -7.88 9.95
C GLU A 91 11.04 -7.17 9.78
N LEU A 92 11.17 -6.33 8.77
CA LEU A 92 12.37 -5.54 8.50
C LEU A 92 11.98 -4.06 8.54
N PRO A 93 12.93 -3.15 8.56
CA PRO A 93 12.60 -1.72 8.50
C PRO A 93 11.66 -1.45 7.34
N LEU A 94 10.55 -0.77 7.63
CA LEU A 94 9.47 -0.59 6.69
C LEU A 94 9.45 0.83 6.16
N TYR A 95 9.42 0.94 4.83
CA TYR A 95 9.41 2.23 4.14
C TYR A 95 8.19 2.35 3.25
N VAL A 96 7.87 3.57 2.89
CA VAL A 96 6.85 3.86 1.88
C VAL A 96 7.37 5.02 1.03
N VAL A 97 7.08 4.98 -0.27
CA VAL A 97 7.35 6.08 -1.19
C VAL A 97 5.98 6.61 -1.59
N THR A 98 5.70 7.88 -1.29
CA THR A 98 4.32 8.36 -1.35
C THR A 98 4.24 9.83 -1.76
N ILE A 99 3.07 10.21 -2.28
CA ILE A 99 2.71 11.60 -2.50
C ILE A 99 1.66 12.07 -1.49
N ILE A 100 1.31 11.21 -0.51
CA ILE A 100 0.35 11.57 0.53
C ILE A 100 0.95 11.37 1.92
N PRO A 101 1.99 12.15 2.26
CA PRO A 101 2.71 11.92 3.52
C PRO A 101 1.83 12.07 4.77
N PHE A 102 0.79 12.92 4.71
CA PHE A 102 -0.07 13.06 5.88
C PHE A 102 -0.79 11.78 6.25
N PHE A 103 -1.21 11.00 5.25
CA PHE A 103 -1.86 9.73 5.51
C PHE A 103 -0.94 8.81 6.30
N PHE A 104 0.32 8.70 5.85
CA PHE A 104 1.27 7.78 6.46
C PHE A 104 1.83 8.31 7.78
N SER A 105 1.93 9.63 7.95
CA SER A 105 2.41 10.16 9.22
C SER A 105 1.46 9.79 10.37
N ARG A 106 0.18 9.69 10.12
CA ARG A 106 -0.78 9.26 11.14
C ARG A 106 -0.62 7.80 11.50
N LEU A 107 0.05 7.03 10.67
CA LEU A 107 0.28 5.60 10.90
C LEU A 107 1.65 5.33 11.50
N GLY A 108 2.41 6.37 11.84
CA GLY A 108 3.69 6.20 12.50
C GLY A 108 4.89 6.29 11.58
N PHE A 109 4.70 6.76 10.36
CA PHE A 109 5.82 6.98 9.44
C PHE A 109 6.34 8.40 9.56
N GLU A 110 7.63 8.58 9.31
CA GLU A 110 8.21 9.93 9.18
C GLU A 110 9.08 9.99 7.95
N GLU A 111 9.17 11.20 7.37
CA GLU A 111 10.00 11.41 6.19
C GLU A 111 11.45 11.19 6.54
N VAL A 112 12.18 10.57 5.62
CA VAL A 112 13.61 10.33 5.77
C VAL A 112 14.32 10.76 4.49
N GLU A 113 15.57 11.20 4.64
CA GLU A 113 16.40 11.57 3.50
C GLU A 113 17.42 10.48 3.17
N GLU A 114 17.63 9.55 4.10
CA GLU A 114 18.51 8.41 3.88
C GLU A 114 17.71 7.13 3.95
N PHE A 115 17.94 6.26 3.01
CA PHE A 115 17.19 5.01 2.90
C PHE A 115 17.99 4.01 2.06
N PRO A 116 17.66 2.71 2.15
CA PRO A 116 18.36 1.69 1.37
C PRO A 116 18.21 1.94 -0.14
N SER A 117 19.18 1.43 -0.90
CA SER A 117 19.18 1.64 -2.34
C SER A 117 17.92 1.13 -3.03
N ASP A 118 17.29 0.07 -2.49
CA ASP A 118 16.04 -0.43 -3.06
C ASP A 118 14.94 0.63 -3.04
N ILE A 119 14.90 1.43 -1.97
CA ILE A 119 13.93 2.51 -1.86
C ILE A 119 14.28 3.65 -2.82
N GLY A 120 15.58 3.92 -3.01
CA GLY A 120 16.02 4.90 -3.99
C GLY A 120 15.63 4.52 -5.40
N VAL A 121 15.75 3.25 -5.75
CA VAL A 121 15.32 2.74 -7.05
C VAL A 121 13.80 2.93 -7.21
N LYS A 122 13.03 2.66 -6.15
CA LYS A 122 11.59 2.88 -6.18
C LYS A 122 11.25 4.37 -6.38
N MET A 123 11.96 5.27 -5.71
CA MET A 123 11.75 6.71 -5.88
C MET A 123 11.95 7.11 -7.33
N SER A 124 13.02 6.62 -7.96
CA SER A 124 13.30 6.93 -9.36
C SER A 124 12.22 6.36 -10.27
N TYR A 125 11.79 5.13 -9.99
CA TYR A 125 10.74 4.49 -10.77
C TYR A 125 9.43 5.30 -10.70
N CYS A 126 9.04 5.73 -9.50
CA CYS A 126 7.82 6.50 -9.33
C CYS A 126 7.92 7.84 -10.05
N THR A 127 9.04 8.53 -9.89
CA THR A 127 9.24 9.84 -10.49
C THR A 127 9.21 9.76 -12.02
N ASP A 128 9.84 8.72 -12.57
CA ASP A 128 9.98 8.61 -14.03
C ASP A 128 8.79 7.93 -14.70
N SER A 129 8.18 6.96 -14.03
CA SER A 129 7.17 6.11 -14.66
C SER A 129 5.75 6.36 -14.18
N LEU A 130 5.59 7.01 -13.02
CA LEU A 130 4.27 7.34 -12.47
C LEU A 130 4.21 8.83 -12.15
N PRO A 131 4.41 9.69 -13.17
CA PRO A 131 4.49 11.13 -12.91
C PRO A 131 3.17 11.71 -12.44
N VAL A 132 3.25 12.56 -11.43
CA VAL A 132 2.10 13.26 -10.87
C VAL A 132 2.57 14.67 -10.51
N PRO A 133 1.66 15.64 -10.30
CA PRO A 133 2.07 16.99 -9.91
C PRO A 133 2.76 17.04 -8.55
N GLU A 134 2.41 16.11 -7.65
CA GLU A 134 2.97 16.10 -6.30
C GLU A 134 4.38 15.52 -6.31
N THR A 135 5.13 15.82 -5.25
CA THR A 135 6.48 15.31 -5.09
C THR A 135 6.45 14.02 -4.28
N TYR A 136 7.14 13.00 -4.77
CA TYR A 136 7.29 11.76 -4.01
C TYR A 136 8.28 11.96 -2.87
N VAL A 137 7.96 11.42 -1.70
CA VAL A 137 8.85 11.41 -0.55
C VAL A 137 8.98 10.00 -0.03
N ALA A 138 10.12 9.70 0.59
CA ALA A 138 10.33 8.42 1.26
C ALA A 138 10.05 8.61 2.74
N MET A 139 9.36 7.64 3.35
CA MET A 139 9.05 7.68 4.77
C MET A 139 9.38 6.32 5.37
N ARG A 140 9.71 6.32 6.66
CA ARG A 140 10.04 5.11 7.38
C ARG A 140 9.16 4.99 8.61
N HIS A 141 8.64 3.80 8.85
CA HIS A 141 7.85 3.51 10.05
C HIS A 141 8.77 3.40 11.26
N LYS A 142 8.39 4.02 12.34
CA LYS A 142 9.19 3.99 13.56
C LYS A 142 9.19 2.66 14.27
#